data_96b2be4be59173a547f39800d7380cfe
#
_entry.id   96b2be4be59173a547f39800d7380cfe
#
_cell.length_a   1.000
_cell.length_b   1.000
_cell.length_c   1.000
_cell.angle_alpha   90.00
_cell.angle_beta   90.00
_cell.angle_gamma   90.00
#
_symmetry.space_group_name_H-M   'P 1'
#
loop_
_entity.id
_entity.type
_entity.pdbx_description
1 polymer ?
#
loop_
_entity_poly.entity_id
_entity_poly.type
_entity_poly.pdbx_seq_one_letter_code
_entity_poly.pdbx_strand_id
1 'polypeptide(L)'
;MDKKYYIDNHIGLFKNFMPDQLIEDYTNYFNKCEQQGAVYPRREDEMLVSDNAIDTIRDTNVPMTYNNKPFIDMFFKDVYPLYVQKYSYLKKLATHNILEVKIQKTKVGEGYHFWHCENAEMKARNRIL
;
A
#
# COMPACT_ATOMS: atom_id res chain seq x y z
N MET A 1 -6.66 -5.06 -20.84
CA MET A 1 -7.04 -3.62 -20.79
C MET A 1 -5.80 -2.76 -20.95
N ASP A 2 -5.92 -1.60 -21.61
CA ASP A 2 -4.78 -0.71 -21.80
C ASP A 2 -4.36 -0.02 -20.51
N LYS A 3 -3.04 -0.01 -20.22
CA LYS A 3 -2.47 0.74 -19.10
C LYS A 3 -2.60 2.25 -19.37
N LYS A 4 -3.14 2.99 -18.41
CA LYS A 4 -3.27 4.45 -18.48
C LYS A 4 -2.78 5.07 -17.18
N TYR A 5 -2.07 6.17 -17.28
CA TYR A 5 -1.63 6.90 -16.09
C TYR A 5 -1.84 8.40 -16.23
N TYR A 6 -1.98 9.05 -15.11
CA TYR A 6 -2.03 10.49 -14.95
C TYR A 6 -1.24 10.87 -13.70
N ILE A 7 -0.38 11.87 -13.81
CA ILE A 7 0.45 12.35 -12.70
C ILE A 7 0.37 13.87 -12.68
N ASP A 8 -0.19 14.41 -11.61
CA ASP A 8 -0.28 15.85 -11.38
C ASP A 8 -0.26 16.18 -9.88
N ASN A 9 0.29 17.32 -9.53
CA ASN A 9 0.37 17.81 -8.13
C ASN A 9 0.85 16.75 -7.13
N HIS A 10 1.88 15.97 -7.52
CA HIS A 10 2.44 14.84 -6.77
C HIS A 10 1.51 13.64 -6.55
N ILE A 11 0.35 13.62 -7.19
CA ILE A 11 -0.58 12.48 -7.16
C ILE A 11 -0.47 11.70 -8.47
N GLY A 12 -0.26 10.40 -8.37
CA GLY A 12 -0.23 9.49 -9.52
C GLY A 12 -1.42 8.55 -9.53
N LEU A 13 -2.14 8.49 -10.65
CA LEU A 13 -3.20 7.51 -10.93
C LEU A 13 -2.71 6.56 -12.01
N PHE A 14 -2.66 5.28 -11.71
CA PHE A 14 -2.13 4.24 -12.60
C PHE A 14 -3.19 3.16 -12.83
N LYS A 15 -4.01 3.32 -13.86
CA LYS A 15 -5.10 2.39 -14.19
C LYS A 15 -4.58 1.18 -14.95
N ASN A 16 -5.02 -0.02 -14.55
CA ASN A 16 -4.68 -1.30 -15.19
C ASN A 16 -3.17 -1.64 -15.14
N PHE A 17 -2.43 -1.11 -14.16
CA PHE A 17 -1.03 -1.46 -13.96
C PHE A 17 -0.87 -2.72 -13.11
N MET A 18 -1.72 -2.91 -12.13
CA MET A 18 -1.72 -4.12 -11.31
C MET A 18 -2.37 -5.26 -12.10
N PRO A 19 -1.70 -6.41 -12.29
CA PRO A 19 -2.28 -7.56 -12.97
C PRO A 19 -3.51 -8.10 -12.23
N ASP A 20 -4.54 -8.54 -12.96
CA ASP A 20 -5.77 -9.08 -12.39
C ASP A 20 -5.50 -10.26 -11.44
N GLN A 21 -4.56 -11.14 -11.78
CA GLN A 21 -4.15 -12.24 -10.91
C GLN A 21 -3.60 -11.74 -9.58
N LEU A 22 -2.81 -10.69 -9.58
CA LEU A 22 -2.24 -10.13 -8.35
C LEU A 22 -3.33 -9.48 -7.47
N ILE A 23 -4.33 -8.88 -8.08
CA ILE A 23 -5.50 -8.34 -7.36
C ILE A 23 -6.27 -9.48 -6.71
N GLU A 24 -6.51 -10.56 -7.45
CA GLU A 24 -7.19 -11.75 -6.95
C GLU A 24 -6.41 -12.42 -5.80
N ASP A 25 -5.11 -12.57 -5.94
CA ASP A 25 -4.23 -13.15 -4.93
C ASP A 25 -4.29 -12.35 -3.61
N TYR A 26 -4.22 -11.03 -3.67
CA TYR A 26 -4.34 -10.17 -2.47
C TYR A 26 -5.74 -10.24 -1.86
N THR A 27 -6.78 -10.25 -2.69
CA THR A 27 -8.16 -10.38 -2.22
C THR A 27 -8.39 -11.71 -1.49
N ASN A 28 -7.92 -12.80 -2.08
CA ASN A 28 -8.03 -14.13 -1.50
C ASN A 28 -7.22 -14.25 -0.20
N TYR A 29 -6.03 -13.66 -0.17
CA TYR A 29 -5.22 -13.62 1.03
C TYR A 29 -5.91 -12.86 2.17
N PHE A 30 -6.47 -11.68 1.88
CA PHE A 30 -7.23 -10.90 2.86
C PHE A 30 -8.41 -11.69 3.41
N ASN A 31 -9.23 -12.28 2.52
CA ASN A 31 -10.39 -13.07 2.91
C ASN A 31 -10.01 -14.28 3.79
N LYS A 32 -8.90 -14.94 3.48
CA LYS A 32 -8.36 -16.04 4.30
C LYS A 32 -7.97 -15.57 5.69
N CYS A 33 -7.27 -14.44 5.79
CA CYS A 33 -6.90 -13.86 7.07
C CYS A 33 -8.12 -13.42 7.89
N GLU A 34 -9.13 -12.87 7.22
CA GLU A 34 -10.40 -12.49 7.86
C GLU A 34 -11.10 -13.72 8.46
N GLN A 35 -11.18 -14.83 7.71
CA GLN A 35 -11.74 -16.10 8.20
C GLN A 35 -10.97 -16.70 9.38
N GLN A 36 -9.68 -16.46 9.43
CA GLN A 36 -8.80 -16.95 10.50
C GLN A 36 -8.74 -16.01 11.72
N GLY A 37 -9.46 -14.88 11.70
CA GLY A 37 -9.40 -13.88 12.76
C GLY A 37 -8.06 -13.15 12.84
N ALA A 38 -7.28 -13.13 11.74
CA ALA A 38 -5.99 -12.47 11.65
C ALA A 38 -6.05 -11.05 11.07
N VAL A 39 -7.25 -10.51 10.94
CA VAL A 39 -7.49 -9.12 10.53
C VAL A 39 -7.76 -8.28 11.76
N TYR A 40 -7.04 -7.20 11.90
CA TYR A 40 -7.19 -6.28 13.01
C TYR A 40 -8.06 -5.10 12.57
N PRO A 41 -9.14 -4.79 13.32
CA PRO A 41 -9.79 -3.51 13.15
C PRO A 41 -8.75 -2.44 13.48
N ARG A 42 -8.68 -1.43 12.67
CA ARG A 42 -7.85 -0.30 12.97
C ARG A 42 -8.32 0.28 14.30
N ARG A 43 -7.44 0.29 15.28
CA ARG A 43 -7.70 0.96 16.54
C ARG A 43 -7.62 2.44 16.28
N GLU A 44 -8.75 3.06 16.39
CA GLU A 44 -8.83 4.47 16.35
C GLU A 44 -9.39 5.00 17.60
N ASP A 45 -8.97 6.15 17.96
CA ASP A 45 -9.64 6.93 18.97
C ASP A 45 -11.12 6.96 18.58
N GLU A 46 -11.77 6.01 19.09
CA GLU A 46 -13.15 5.68 19.32
C GLU A 46 -14.23 6.26 18.41
N MET A 47 -13.98 7.21 17.58
CA MET A 47 -15.12 7.94 17.00
C MET A 47 -15.37 7.70 15.52
N LEU A 48 -14.46 7.17 14.74
CA LEU A 48 -14.63 7.48 13.35
C LEU A 48 -14.19 6.47 12.32
N VAL A 49 -13.50 5.39 12.66
CA VAL A 49 -13.00 4.53 11.60
C VAL A 49 -12.97 3.07 11.99
N SER A 50 -13.64 2.24 11.25
CA SER A 50 -13.43 0.81 11.30
C SER A 50 -12.88 0.35 9.97
N ASP A 51 -11.57 0.29 9.87
CA ASP A 51 -10.87 -0.37 8.77
C ASP A 51 -10.44 -1.76 9.23
N ASN A 52 -10.64 -2.75 8.38
CA ASN A 52 -9.98 -4.03 8.53
C ASN A 52 -8.65 -3.97 7.75
N ALA A 53 -7.55 -4.10 8.46
CA ALA A 53 -6.23 -3.98 7.88
C ALA A 53 -5.33 -5.16 8.22
N ILE A 54 -4.50 -5.56 7.27
CA ILE A 54 -3.44 -6.54 7.46
C ILE A 54 -2.11 -5.88 7.13
N ASP A 55 -1.19 -5.93 8.07
CA ASP A 55 0.20 -5.63 7.83
C ASP A 55 0.90 -6.92 7.40
N THR A 56 1.37 -6.98 6.16
CA THR A 56 1.93 -8.19 5.56
C THR A 56 3.45 -8.33 5.72
N ILE A 57 4.14 -7.29 6.19
CA ILE A 57 5.61 -7.30 6.33
C ILE A 57 6.07 -7.34 7.78
N ARG A 58 5.29 -6.81 8.72
CA ARG A 58 5.69 -6.76 10.14
C ARG A 58 5.66 -8.09 10.84
N ASP A 59 5.03 -9.07 10.27
CA ASP A 59 4.78 -10.31 10.96
C ASP A 59 5.90 -11.31 10.71
N THR A 60 7.07 -11.04 11.29
CA THR A 60 8.18 -11.99 11.32
C THR A 60 7.90 -13.22 12.18
N ASN A 61 6.81 -13.22 12.95
CA ASN A 61 6.43 -14.30 13.86
C ASN A 61 5.23 -15.12 13.35
N VAL A 62 4.59 -14.74 12.25
CA VAL A 62 3.51 -15.53 11.66
C VAL A 62 4.08 -16.40 10.52
N PRO A 63 3.81 -17.71 10.54
CA PRO A 63 4.39 -18.63 9.56
C PRO A 63 3.89 -18.45 8.12
N MET A 64 3.22 -17.37 7.80
CA MET A 64 2.67 -17.08 6.48
C MET A 64 2.81 -15.60 6.13
N THR A 65 4.03 -15.12 6.01
CA THR A 65 4.26 -13.85 5.34
C THR A 65 3.85 -13.98 3.87
N TYR A 66 2.89 -13.17 3.47
CA TYR A 66 2.51 -13.11 2.07
C TYR A 66 3.69 -12.63 1.23
N ASN A 67 3.95 -13.28 0.10
CA ASN A 67 5.02 -12.86 -0.79
C ASN A 67 4.64 -11.60 -1.56
N ASN A 68 5.10 -10.45 -1.08
CA ASN A 68 4.86 -9.15 -1.72
C ASN A 68 5.80 -8.86 -2.91
N LYS A 69 6.73 -9.76 -3.22
CA LYS A 69 7.70 -9.54 -4.30
C LYS A 69 7.04 -9.22 -5.65
N PRO A 70 5.98 -9.91 -6.10
CA PRO A 70 5.34 -9.59 -7.37
C PRO A 70 4.78 -8.15 -7.44
N PHE A 71 4.23 -7.65 -6.34
CA PHE A 71 3.76 -6.27 -6.25
C PHE A 71 4.93 -5.28 -6.29
N ILE A 72 5.97 -5.53 -5.51
CA ILE A 72 7.15 -4.68 -5.43
C ILE A 72 7.86 -4.61 -6.79
N ASP A 73 8.04 -5.76 -7.45
CA ASP A 73 8.64 -5.85 -8.78
C ASP A 73 7.82 -5.05 -9.81
N MET A 74 6.50 -5.23 -9.83
CA MET A 74 5.60 -4.49 -10.71
C MET A 74 5.68 -2.98 -10.44
N PHE A 75 5.64 -2.57 -9.18
CA PHE A 75 5.72 -1.17 -8.80
C PHE A 75 7.01 -0.51 -9.30
N PHE A 76 8.17 -1.10 -9.00
CA PHE A 76 9.46 -0.53 -9.41
C PHE A 76 9.73 -0.65 -10.92
N LYS A 77 9.14 -1.62 -11.59
CA LYS A 77 9.29 -1.80 -13.03
C LYS A 77 8.36 -0.90 -13.84
N ASP A 78 7.10 -0.84 -13.47
CA ASP A 78 6.04 -0.31 -14.33
C ASP A 78 5.50 1.05 -13.85
N VAL A 79 5.48 1.32 -12.54
CA VAL A 79 4.85 2.51 -11.96
C VAL A 79 5.88 3.57 -11.58
N TYR A 80 6.83 3.21 -10.76
CA TYR A 80 7.81 4.13 -10.19
C TYR A 80 8.64 4.88 -11.25
N PRO A 81 9.10 4.26 -12.36
CA PRO A 81 9.85 4.99 -13.38
C PRO A 81 9.07 6.12 -14.04
N LEU A 82 7.77 5.95 -14.24
CA LEU A 82 6.90 6.99 -14.80
C LEU A 82 6.76 8.17 -13.85
N TYR A 83 6.64 7.90 -12.56
CA TYR A 83 6.58 8.93 -11.53
C TYR A 83 7.91 9.70 -11.42
N VAL A 84 9.04 8.99 -11.42
CA VAL A 84 10.38 9.59 -11.40
C VAL A 84 10.69 10.38 -12.68
N GLN A 85 10.14 9.98 -13.82
CA GLN A 85 10.23 10.75 -15.05
C GLN A 85 9.58 12.13 -14.92
N LYS A 86 8.40 12.19 -14.28
CA LYS A 86 7.69 13.44 -14.01
C LYS A 86 8.41 14.29 -12.97
N TYR A 87 8.92 13.66 -11.90
CA TYR A 87 9.59 14.32 -10.78
C TYR A 87 11.06 13.92 -10.70
N SER A 88 11.85 14.44 -11.63
CA SER A 88 13.25 14.02 -11.86
C SER A 88 14.18 14.29 -10.68
N TYR A 89 13.83 15.16 -9.74
CA TYR A 89 14.60 15.37 -8.51
C TYR A 89 14.74 14.11 -7.65
N LEU A 90 13.77 13.17 -7.75
CA LEU A 90 13.82 11.89 -7.06
C LEU A 90 15.04 11.05 -7.44
N LYS A 91 15.58 11.24 -8.65
CA LYS A 91 16.83 10.58 -9.11
C LYS A 91 18.06 10.99 -8.32
N LYS A 92 17.99 12.14 -7.64
CA LYS A 92 19.11 12.69 -6.84
C LYS A 92 19.07 12.19 -5.39
N LEU A 93 18.03 11.53 -5.00
CA LEU A 93 17.89 10.98 -3.66
C LEU A 93 18.53 9.59 -3.61
N ALA A 94 18.69 9.07 -2.39
CA ALA A 94 19.16 7.71 -2.17
C ALA A 94 18.17 6.68 -2.77
N THR A 95 18.61 5.42 -2.88
CA THR A 95 17.74 4.34 -3.34
C THR A 95 16.47 4.25 -2.53
N HIS A 96 15.34 4.25 -3.22
CA HIS A 96 14.03 4.11 -2.59
C HIS A 96 13.67 2.64 -2.43
N ASN A 97 13.09 2.30 -1.30
CA ASN A 97 12.63 0.95 -0.98
C ASN A 97 11.21 1.00 -0.42
N ILE A 98 10.44 -0.03 -0.67
CA ILE A 98 9.18 -0.28 0.02
C ILE A 98 9.53 -1.03 1.31
N LEU A 99 9.26 -0.40 2.44
CA LEU A 99 9.53 -0.98 3.76
C LEU A 99 8.40 -1.87 4.25
N GLU A 100 7.18 -1.57 3.80
CA GLU A 100 5.97 -2.21 4.28
C GLU A 100 4.89 -2.21 3.20
N VAL A 101 4.14 -3.30 3.10
CA VAL A 101 2.93 -3.39 2.29
C VAL A 101 1.77 -3.70 3.21
N LYS A 102 0.71 -2.91 3.12
CA LYS A 102 -0.48 -3.03 3.94
C LYS A 102 -1.70 -3.22 3.04
N ILE A 103 -2.53 -4.19 3.37
CA ILE A 103 -3.81 -4.41 2.69
C ILE A 103 -4.91 -3.96 3.63
N GLN A 104 -5.77 -3.08 3.15
CA GLN A 104 -6.90 -2.56 3.90
C GLN A 104 -8.20 -2.81 3.15
N LYS A 105 -9.23 -3.20 3.89
CA LYS A 105 -10.60 -3.33 3.39
C LYS A 105 -11.46 -2.30 4.08
N THR A 106 -11.98 -1.36 3.31
CA THR A 106 -12.78 -0.24 3.80
C THR A 106 -14.20 -0.37 3.26
N LYS A 107 -15.19 -0.34 4.12
CA LYS A 107 -16.60 -0.37 3.75
C LYS A 107 -17.13 1.05 3.56
N VAL A 108 -18.35 1.15 3.02
CA VAL A 108 -19.03 2.44 2.90
C VAL A 108 -19.21 3.08 4.29
N GLY A 109 -18.76 4.31 4.44
CA GLY A 109 -18.77 5.06 5.70
C GLY A 109 -17.58 4.84 6.60
N GLU A 110 -16.69 3.90 6.26
CA GLU A 110 -15.40 3.71 6.93
C GLU A 110 -14.31 4.52 6.20
N GLY A 111 -13.16 4.71 6.82
CA GLY A 111 -12.01 5.39 6.23
C GLY A 111 -11.31 6.35 7.18
N TYR A 112 -10.40 7.14 6.66
CA TYR A 112 -9.72 8.19 7.41
C TYR A 112 -10.57 9.45 7.45
N HIS A 113 -10.94 9.88 8.64
CA HIS A 113 -11.78 11.06 8.84
C HIS A 113 -11.00 12.26 9.43
N PHE A 114 -9.73 12.05 9.74
CA PHE A 114 -8.86 13.11 10.26
C PHE A 114 -7.70 13.41 9.32
N TRP A 115 -7.33 14.68 9.27
CA TRP A 115 -6.05 15.07 8.68
C TRP A 115 -4.91 14.49 9.49
N HIS A 116 -3.99 13.79 8.82
CA HIS A 116 -2.84 13.19 9.48
C HIS A 116 -1.60 13.27 8.58
N CYS A 117 -0.47 13.02 9.18
CA CYS A 117 0.82 12.96 8.51
C CYS A 117 1.40 11.56 8.67
N GLU A 118 1.79 10.95 7.58
CA GLU A 118 2.41 9.62 7.55
C GLU A 118 3.84 9.61 8.12
N ASN A 119 4.37 10.76 8.50
CA ASN A 119 5.75 10.94 8.95
C ASN A 119 5.89 10.99 10.47
N ALA A 120 4.89 10.53 11.21
CA ALA A 120 4.84 10.63 12.67
C ALA A 120 5.81 9.67 13.40
N GLU A 121 6.19 8.56 12.78
CA GLU A 121 7.07 7.56 13.40
C GLU A 121 8.53 7.69 12.92
N MET A 122 9.47 7.32 13.79
CA MET A 122 10.92 7.36 13.46
C MET A 122 11.27 6.56 12.20
N LYS A 123 10.59 5.44 11.95
CA LYS A 123 10.79 4.61 10.76
C LYS A 123 10.28 5.27 9.45
N ALA A 124 9.34 6.19 9.57
CA ALA A 124 8.73 6.88 8.44
C ALA A 124 9.35 8.27 8.16
N ARG A 125 10.40 8.66 8.88
CA ARG A 125 11.02 10.00 8.73
C ARG A 125 11.50 10.33 7.33
N ASN A 126 11.84 9.30 6.56
CA ASN A 126 12.33 9.43 5.20
C ASN A 126 11.30 8.98 4.16
N ARG A 127 10.02 8.93 4.53
CA ARG A 127 8.96 8.60 3.57
C ARG A 127 8.83 9.71 2.53
N ILE A 128 8.77 9.31 1.27
CA ILE A 128 8.76 10.22 0.12
C ILE A 128 7.42 10.13 -0.62
N LEU A 129 6.80 8.98 -0.62
CA LEU A 129 5.54 8.65 -1.31
C LEU A 129 4.56 8.00 -0.33
#